data_f11c565180e1880d28232fd716d137a0
#
_entry.id   f11c565180e1880d28232fd716d137a0
#
_cell.length_a   1.000
_cell.length_b   1.000
_cell.length_c   1.000
_cell.angle_alpha   90.00
_cell.angle_beta   90.00
_cell.angle_gamma   90.00
#
_symmetry.space_group_name_H-M   'P 1'
#
loop_
_entity.id
_entity.type
_entity.pdbx_description
1 polymer ?
#
loop_
_entity_poly.entity_id
_entity_poly.type
_entity_poly.pdbx_seq_one_letter_code
_entity_poly.pdbx_strand_id
1 'polypeptide(L)'
;DKGVHDCIKADGVEIEIFNDQIIYEPGFLRTGQDNPFSVFTPFKRRWIENFDMKFLDIDFDYPIKDKLNFDSNVENFDFGLSATHGVDMSLWPVGEISALDRVKDFLDNKAIDYSKNRNDPMLDGTSRISPYLACGIISSKRCILEGLKKNNFELSSGHIGITKWIDEIVWR
;
A
#
# COMPACT_ATOMS: atom_id res chain seq x y z
N ASP A 1 9.53 5.38 -17.27
CA ASP A 1 9.76 6.43 -16.28
C ASP A 1 11.07 7.17 -16.49
N LYS A 2 12.21 6.49 -16.78
CA LYS A 2 13.48 7.17 -17.09
C LYS A 2 13.36 8.08 -18.32
N GLY A 3 12.71 7.63 -19.38
CA GLY A 3 12.50 8.45 -20.59
C GLY A 3 11.66 9.70 -20.34
N VAL A 4 10.63 9.59 -19.49
CA VAL A 4 9.81 10.75 -19.07
C VAL A 4 10.65 11.72 -18.25
N HIS A 5 11.42 11.21 -17.28
CA HIS A 5 12.33 12.01 -16.48
C HIS A 5 13.35 12.78 -17.36
N ASP A 6 14.00 12.08 -18.29
CA ASP A 6 15.01 12.67 -19.14
C ASP A 6 14.42 13.73 -20.09
N CYS A 7 13.20 13.52 -20.58
CA CYS A 7 12.49 14.47 -21.43
C CYS A 7 12.14 15.77 -20.66
N ILE A 8 11.50 15.64 -19.50
CA ILE A 8 11.09 16.79 -18.69
C ILE A 8 12.31 17.58 -18.19
N LYS A 9 13.39 16.88 -17.82
CA LYS A 9 14.64 17.52 -17.40
C LYS A 9 15.31 18.28 -18.53
N ALA A 10 15.22 17.78 -19.78
CA ALA A 10 15.74 18.49 -20.94
C ALA A 10 15.03 19.82 -21.18
N ASP A 11 13.76 19.93 -20.78
CA ASP A 11 12.97 21.17 -20.84
C ASP A 11 13.24 22.12 -19.67
N GLY A 12 14.21 21.80 -18.80
CA GLY A 12 14.61 22.64 -17.67
C GLY A 12 13.64 22.60 -16.48
N VAL A 13 12.73 21.62 -16.43
CA VAL A 13 11.79 21.45 -15.34
C VAL A 13 12.43 20.64 -14.21
N GLU A 14 12.33 21.12 -12.98
CA GLU A 14 12.77 20.38 -11.79
C GLU A 14 11.84 19.21 -11.52
N ILE A 15 12.41 18.02 -11.24
CA ILE A 15 11.67 16.79 -11.03
C ILE A 15 12.03 16.22 -9.67
N GLU A 16 11.02 16.00 -8.85
CA GLU A 16 11.10 15.25 -7.60
C GLU A 16 10.44 13.89 -7.75
N ILE A 17 11.13 12.84 -7.29
CA ILE A 17 10.64 11.46 -7.36
C ILE A 17 10.34 10.98 -5.95
N PHE A 18 9.11 10.58 -5.71
CA PHE A 18 8.66 10.04 -4.41
C PHE A 18 8.36 8.56 -4.50
N ASN A 19 8.75 7.82 -3.46
CA ASN A 19 8.44 6.41 -3.33
C ASN A 19 7.20 6.24 -2.45
N ASP A 20 6.06 5.96 -3.07
CA ASP A 20 4.77 5.88 -2.39
C ASP A 20 4.28 4.44 -2.13
N GLN A 21 4.57 3.51 -3.05
CA GLN A 21 4.00 2.15 -2.98
C GLN A 21 4.68 1.22 -1.98
N ILE A 22 5.93 1.50 -1.61
CA ILE A 22 6.75 0.68 -0.71
C ILE A 22 7.44 1.54 0.35
N ILE A 23 7.88 0.89 1.43
CA ILE A 23 8.50 1.61 2.57
C ILE A 23 9.91 2.07 2.25
N TYR A 24 10.72 1.18 1.67
CA TYR A 24 12.11 1.47 1.33
C TYR A 24 12.31 1.60 -0.17
N GLU A 25 13.24 2.46 -0.55
CA GLU A 25 13.71 2.55 -1.93
C GLU A 25 14.11 1.17 -2.47
N PRO A 26 13.80 0.87 -3.76
CA PRO A 26 14.26 -0.36 -4.39
C PRO A 26 15.78 -0.51 -4.30
N GLY A 27 16.21 -1.63 -3.74
CA GLY A 27 17.64 -1.92 -3.57
C GLY A 27 18.25 -1.37 -2.28
N PHE A 28 17.51 -0.68 -1.42
CA PHE A 28 17.99 -0.24 -0.11
C PHE A 28 18.31 -1.43 0.82
N LEU A 29 17.42 -2.42 0.86
CA LEU A 29 17.62 -3.62 1.66
C LEU A 29 18.35 -4.68 0.84
N ARG A 30 19.58 -5.00 1.26
CA ARG A 30 20.44 -6.00 0.61
C ARG A 30 21.05 -6.97 1.62
N THR A 31 21.44 -8.14 1.13
CA THR A 31 22.21 -9.12 1.92
C THR A 31 23.61 -8.59 2.22
N GLY A 32 24.34 -9.26 3.13
CA GLY A 32 25.73 -8.91 3.41
C GLY A 32 26.69 -9.03 2.22
N GLN A 33 26.26 -9.68 1.13
CA GLN A 33 26.99 -9.80 -0.14
C GLN A 33 26.47 -8.84 -1.23
N ASP A 34 25.71 -7.84 -0.84
CA ASP A 34 25.10 -6.83 -1.72
C ASP A 34 24.11 -7.40 -2.76
N ASN A 35 23.52 -8.57 -2.50
CA ASN A 35 22.50 -9.17 -3.35
C ASN A 35 21.09 -8.87 -2.84
N PRO A 36 20.07 -8.88 -3.73
CA PRO A 36 18.68 -8.87 -3.31
C PRO A 36 18.34 -10.08 -2.44
N PHE A 37 17.40 -9.90 -1.51
CA PHE A 37 16.87 -11.02 -0.74
C PHE A 37 15.95 -11.89 -1.60
N SER A 38 16.15 -13.21 -1.57
CA SER A 38 15.27 -14.21 -2.21
C SER A 38 14.42 -14.99 -1.21
N VAL A 39 14.66 -14.81 0.11
CA VAL A 39 13.97 -15.52 1.19
C VAL A 39 13.40 -14.51 2.16
N PHE A 40 12.13 -14.71 2.56
CA PHE A 40 11.39 -13.78 3.41
C PHE A 40 12.01 -13.55 4.79
N THR A 41 12.39 -14.61 5.51
CA THR A 41 12.83 -14.49 6.90
C THR A 41 14.03 -13.57 7.09
N PRO A 42 15.13 -13.70 6.34
CA PRO A 42 16.25 -12.76 6.45
C PRO A 42 15.88 -11.35 5.93
N PHE A 43 15.04 -11.25 4.91
CA PHE A 43 14.50 -9.96 4.45
C PHE A 43 13.73 -9.26 5.57
N LYS A 44 12.73 -9.94 6.18
CA LYS A 44 11.95 -9.40 7.28
C LYS A 44 12.83 -8.90 8.43
N ARG A 45 13.83 -9.70 8.82
CA ARG A 45 14.76 -9.30 9.88
C ARG A 45 15.47 -7.98 9.52
N ARG A 46 16.01 -7.88 8.32
CA ARG A 46 16.69 -6.68 7.85
C ARG A 46 15.73 -5.49 7.70
N TRP A 47 14.51 -5.76 7.28
CA TRP A 47 13.44 -4.77 7.17
C TRP A 47 13.12 -4.17 8.55
N ILE A 48 12.92 -5.00 9.57
CA ILE A 48 12.62 -4.56 10.94
C ILE A 48 13.80 -3.82 11.58
N GLU A 49 15.01 -4.29 11.39
CA GLU A 49 16.24 -3.65 11.91
C GLU A 49 16.41 -2.20 11.43
N ASN A 50 15.92 -1.88 10.24
CA ASN A 50 16.01 -0.54 9.66
C ASN A 50 14.71 0.26 9.79
N PHE A 51 13.67 -0.31 10.38
CA PHE A 51 12.37 0.33 10.43
C PHE A 51 12.36 1.50 11.43
N ASP A 52 11.82 2.62 10.94
CA ASP A 52 11.57 3.81 11.76
C ASP A 52 10.13 4.27 11.48
N MET A 53 9.39 4.62 12.54
CA MET A 53 8.01 5.10 12.44
C MET A 53 7.84 6.30 11.52
N LYS A 54 8.88 7.13 11.34
CA LYS A 54 8.87 8.25 10.40
C LYS A 54 8.60 7.82 8.95
N PHE A 55 8.91 6.58 8.56
CA PHE A 55 8.58 6.05 7.23
C PHE A 55 7.08 5.89 7.01
N LEU A 56 6.30 5.85 8.09
CA LEU A 56 4.84 5.79 8.07
C LEU A 56 4.21 7.15 8.30
N ASP A 57 5.02 8.20 8.48
CA ASP A 57 4.53 9.56 8.58
C ASP A 57 4.01 9.98 7.20
N ILE A 58 2.72 9.89 7.06
CA ILE A 58 1.99 10.23 5.88
C ILE A 58 1.26 11.52 6.24
N ASP A 59 1.85 12.64 5.83
CA ASP A 59 1.20 13.93 5.96
C ASP A 59 0.02 13.97 4.97
N PHE A 60 -1.18 13.78 5.49
CA PHE A 60 -2.41 13.80 4.69
C PHE A 60 -3.00 15.19 4.54
N ASP A 61 -2.48 16.16 5.28
CA ASP A 61 -2.91 17.54 5.22
C ASP A 61 -2.05 18.33 4.21
N TYR A 62 -2.15 17.97 2.93
CA TYR A 62 -1.81 18.95 1.90
C TYR A 62 -3.00 19.90 1.75
N PRO A 63 -2.96 21.10 2.31
CA PRO A 63 -3.94 22.10 1.96
C PRO A 63 -3.75 22.35 0.45
N ILE A 64 -4.73 21.96 -0.36
CA ILE A 64 -4.82 22.44 -1.73
C ILE A 64 -5.03 23.96 -1.62
N LYS A 65 -3.92 24.69 -1.54
CA LYS A 65 -3.91 26.13 -1.29
C LYS A 65 -4.51 26.90 -2.47
N ASP A 66 -4.46 26.33 -3.66
CA ASP A 66 -5.01 26.93 -4.86
C ASP A 66 -5.88 25.92 -5.59
N LYS A 67 -7.15 26.20 -5.75
CA LYS A 67 -7.98 25.51 -6.74
C LYS A 67 -7.37 25.87 -8.10
N LEU A 68 -6.66 24.92 -8.70
CA LEU A 68 -6.29 25.02 -10.09
C LEU A 68 -7.62 25.17 -10.87
N ASN A 69 -7.90 26.34 -11.36
CA ASN A 69 -8.98 26.55 -12.30
C ASN A 69 -8.54 25.88 -13.61
N PHE A 70 -8.87 24.60 -13.73
CA PHE A 70 -8.79 23.92 -15.02
C PHE A 70 -9.88 24.53 -15.90
N ASP A 71 -9.48 24.99 -17.08
CA ASP A 71 -10.42 25.39 -18.12
C ASP A 71 -11.37 24.21 -18.36
N SER A 72 -12.67 24.43 -18.21
CA SER A 72 -13.69 23.38 -18.22
C SER A 72 -13.92 22.74 -19.60
N ASN A 73 -13.06 23.05 -20.57
CA ASN A 73 -13.06 22.50 -21.92
C ASN A 73 -12.28 21.17 -22.06
N VAL A 74 -12.00 20.47 -20.96
CA VAL A 74 -11.51 19.08 -21.05
C VAL A 74 -12.70 18.25 -21.54
N GLU A 75 -12.65 17.86 -22.81
CA GLU A 75 -13.60 16.87 -23.35
C GLU A 75 -13.61 15.64 -22.45
N ASN A 76 -14.79 15.24 -21.99
CA ASN A 76 -14.94 13.98 -21.25
C ASN A 76 -14.46 12.85 -22.13
N PHE A 77 -13.28 12.35 -21.86
CA PHE A 77 -12.73 11.20 -22.55
C PHE A 77 -13.51 9.96 -22.09
N ASP A 78 -14.44 9.51 -22.92
CA ASP A 78 -15.09 8.22 -22.72
C ASP A 78 -14.11 7.12 -23.13
N PHE A 79 -13.50 6.48 -22.15
CA PHE A 79 -12.59 5.34 -22.39
C PHE A 79 -13.34 4.07 -22.83
N GLY A 80 -14.65 4.13 -23.06
CA GLY A 80 -15.47 2.96 -23.38
C GLY A 80 -15.51 1.90 -22.28
N LEU A 81 -15.14 2.27 -21.04
CA LEU A 81 -15.11 1.39 -19.89
C LEU A 81 -16.48 1.21 -19.23
N SER A 82 -17.55 1.55 -19.92
CA SER A 82 -18.93 1.48 -19.41
C SER A 82 -19.41 0.06 -19.08
N ALA A 83 -18.67 -0.97 -19.49
CA ALA A 83 -19.05 -2.35 -19.21
C ALA A 83 -18.19 -2.90 -18.04
N THR A 84 -18.81 -3.11 -16.91
CA THR A 84 -18.21 -3.85 -15.79
C THR A 84 -17.99 -5.33 -16.13
N HIS A 85 -18.31 -5.75 -17.34
CA HIS A 85 -18.17 -7.12 -17.87
C HIS A 85 -18.71 -8.19 -16.91
N GLY A 86 -19.79 -7.90 -16.18
CA GLY A 86 -20.40 -8.82 -15.22
C GLY A 86 -19.70 -8.88 -13.85
N VAL A 87 -18.73 -8.00 -13.60
CA VAL A 87 -18.14 -7.88 -12.26
C VAL A 87 -19.14 -7.23 -11.31
N ASP A 88 -19.38 -7.86 -10.18
CA ASP A 88 -20.17 -7.27 -9.09
C ASP A 88 -19.33 -6.19 -8.38
N MET A 89 -19.59 -4.94 -8.74
CA MET A 89 -18.88 -3.79 -8.17
C MET A 89 -19.16 -3.58 -6.68
N SER A 90 -20.21 -4.18 -6.12
CA SER A 90 -20.47 -4.12 -4.68
C SER A 90 -19.40 -4.87 -3.87
N LEU A 91 -18.76 -5.87 -4.45
CA LEU A 91 -17.64 -6.60 -3.83
C LEU A 91 -16.37 -5.75 -3.71
N TRP A 92 -16.25 -4.75 -4.58
CA TRP A 92 -15.07 -3.89 -4.71
C TRP A 92 -15.47 -2.41 -4.78
N PRO A 93 -16.03 -1.85 -3.69
CA PRO A 93 -16.36 -0.43 -3.65
C PRO A 93 -15.13 0.42 -3.95
N VAL A 94 -15.27 1.43 -4.80
CA VAL A 94 -14.14 2.26 -5.24
C VAL A 94 -13.79 3.34 -4.22
N GLY A 95 -12.55 3.79 -4.27
CA GLY A 95 -12.04 4.93 -3.50
C GLY A 95 -11.28 4.56 -2.23
N GLU A 96 -10.48 5.51 -1.76
CA GLU A 96 -9.59 5.35 -0.61
C GLU A 96 -10.35 5.08 0.69
N ILE A 97 -11.48 5.76 0.90
CA ILE A 97 -12.33 5.58 2.09
C ILE A 97 -12.80 4.13 2.16
N SER A 98 -13.30 3.58 1.06
CA SER A 98 -13.75 2.19 1.00
C SER A 98 -12.62 1.18 1.25
N ALA A 99 -11.42 1.47 0.74
CA ALA A 99 -10.25 0.66 0.99
C ALA A 99 -9.85 0.69 2.48
N LEU A 100 -9.87 1.87 3.10
CA LEU A 100 -9.55 2.05 4.51
C LEU A 100 -10.57 1.38 5.42
N ASP A 101 -11.86 1.50 5.11
CA ASP A 101 -12.93 0.83 5.87
C ASP A 101 -12.79 -0.68 5.81
N ARG A 102 -12.39 -1.23 4.66
CA ARG A 102 -12.07 -2.65 4.50
C ARG A 102 -10.89 -3.08 5.36
N VAL A 103 -9.83 -2.27 5.45
CA VAL A 103 -8.69 -2.54 6.34
C VAL A 103 -9.15 -2.54 7.80
N LYS A 104 -9.93 -1.55 8.21
CA LYS A 104 -10.44 -1.44 9.58
C LYS A 104 -11.36 -2.62 9.93
N ASP A 105 -12.33 -2.94 9.06
CA ASP A 105 -13.21 -4.11 9.28
C ASP A 105 -12.40 -5.39 9.45
N PHE A 106 -11.40 -5.62 8.59
CA PHE A 106 -10.53 -6.77 8.72
C PHE A 106 -9.78 -6.80 10.05
N LEU A 107 -9.16 -5.67 10.43
CA LEU A 107 -8.39 -5.58 11.68
C LEU A 107 -9.26 -5.76 12.92
N ASP A 108 -10.51 -5.30 12.89
CA ASP A 108 -11.43 -5.41 14.00
C ASP A 108 -12.06 -6.78 14.13
N ASN A 109 -12.37 -7.45 13.02
CA ASN A 109 -13.23 -8.63 13.03
C ASN A 109 -12.53 -9.93 12.60
N LYS A 110 -11.40 -9.89 11.87
CA LYS A 110 -10.81 -11.07 11.22
C LYS A 110 -9.32 -11.27 11.50
N ALA A 111 -8.58 -10.19 11.80
CA ALA A 111 -7.13 -10.23 11.90
C ALA A 111 -6.61 -11.14 13.01
N ILE A 112 -7.37 -11.31 14.09
CA ILE A 112 -7.02 -12.20 15.20
C ILE A 112 -6.80 -13.64 14.71
N ASP A 113 -7.70 -14.16 13.88
CA ASP A 113 -7.62 -15.51 13.37
C ASP A 113 -6.93 -15.63 12.01
N TYR A 114 -6.40 -14.53 11.48
CA TYR A 114 -5.77 -14.48 10.16
C TYR A 114 -4.70 -15.54 9.97
N SER A 115 -3.84 -15.78 10.96
CA SER A 115 -2.77 -16.78 10.88
C SER A 115 -3.27 -18.20 10.59
N LYS A 116 -4.50 -18.52 10.98
CA LYS A 116 -5.15 -19.81 10.77
C LYS A 116 -5.96 -19.80 9.48
N ASN A 117 -6.78 -18.76 9.30
CA ASN A 117 -7.83 -18.73 8.28
C ASN A 117 -7.32 -18.34 6.89
N ARG A 118 -6.13 -17.70 6.79
CA ARG A 118 -5.56 -17.21 5.52
C ARG A 118 -5.36 -18.28 4.44
N ASN A 119 -5.16 -19.52 4.85
CA ASN A 119 -4.87 -20.64 3.94
C ASN A 119 -6.12 -21.42 3.53
N ASP A 120 -7.27 -21.11 4.11
CA ASP A 120 -8.53 -21.75 3.79
C ASP A 120 -9.36 -20.85 2.85
N PRO A 121 -9.47 -21.20 1.55
CA PRO A 121 -10.23 -20.42 0.59
C PRO A 121 -11.76 -20.44 0.82
N MET A 122 -12.26 -21.34 1.65
CA MET A 122 -13.68 -21.41 2.01
C MET A 122 -14.06 -20.38 3.07
N LEU A 123 -13.07 -19.81 3.76
CA LEU A 123 -13.28 -18.81 4.81
C LEU A 123 -13.06 -17.39 4.28
N ASP A 124 -13.90 -16.46 4.72
CA ASP A 124 -13.65 -15.02 4.52
C ASP A 124 -12.65 -14.49 5.55
N GLY A 125 -11.46 -15.09 5.56
CA GLY A 125 -10.40 -14.87 6.56
C GLY A 125 -9.31 -13.89 6.15
N THR A 126 -9.45 -13.17 5.01
CA THR A 126 -8.44 -12.25 4.50
C THR A 126 -8.96 -10.81 4.40
N SER A 127 -8.04 -9.85 4.32
CA SER A 127 -8.41 -8.43 4.18
C SER A 127 -8.94 -8.07 2.79
N ARG A 128 -8.68 -8.90 1.77
CA ARG A 128 -9.01 -8.63 0.36
C ARG A 128 -8.53 -7.25 -0.12
N ILE A 129 -7.41 -6.76 0.43
CA ILE A 129 -6.90 -5.40 0.13
C ILE A 129 -6.01 -5.36 -1.12
N SER A 130 -5.60 -6.52 -1.67
CA SER A 130 -4.65 -6.61 -2.77
C SER A 130 -5.01 -5.77 -4.01
N PRO A 131 -6.27 -5.72 -4.49
CA PRO A 131 -6.63 -4.88 -5.64
C PRO A 131 -6.41 -3.38 -5.35
N TYR A 132 -6.77 -2.93 -4.16
CA TYR A 132 -6.60 -1.53 -3.77
C TYR A 132 -5.13 -1.13 -3.68
N LEU A 133 -4.28 -2.01 -3.13
CA LEU A 133 -2.84 -1.83 -3.12
C LEU A 133 -2.25 -1.85 -4.54
N ALA A 134 -2.74 -2.75 -5.42
CA ALA A 134 -2.25 -2.85 -6.79
C ALA A 134 -2.56 -1.61 -7.62
N CYS A 135 -3.72 -1.00 -7.39
CA CYS A 135 -4.15 0.22 -8.07
C CYS A 135 -3.66 1.51 -7.37
N GLY A 136 -2.90 1.40 -6.27
CA GLY A 136 -2.44 2.58 -5.52
C GLY A 136 -3.56 3.35 -4.81
N ILE A 137 -4.74 2.75 -4.62
CA ILE A 137 -5.88 3.39 -3.94
C ILE A 137 -5.61 3.55 -2.45
N ILE A 138 -4.85 2.64 -1.87
CA ILE A 138 -4.32 2.72 -0.50
C ILE A 138 -2.84 2.35 -0.51
N SER A 139 -2.04 3.05 0.27
CA SER A 139 -0.61 2.75 0.37
C SER A 139 -0.30 1.62 1.34
N SER A 140 0.78 0.89 1.10
CA SER A 140 1.31 -0.09 2.05
C SER A 140 1.68 0.54 3.40
N LYS A 141 2.16 1.78 3.39
CA LYS A 141 2.47 2.57 4.59
C LYS A 141 1.22 2.72 5.46
N ARG A 142 0.08 3.10 4.86
CA ARG A 142 -1.18 3.23 5.59
C ARG A 142 -1.66 1.91 6.16
N CYS A 143 -1.56 0.83 5.41
CA CYS A 143 -1.94 -0.50 5.89
C CYS A 143 -1.09 -0.92 7.10
N ILE A 144 0.24 -0.75 7.04
CA ILE A 144 1.14 -1.06 8.15
C ILE A 144 0.82 -0.20 9.37
N LEU A 145 0.58 1.10 9.19
CA LEU A 145 0.22 2.00 10.29
C LEU A 145 -1.06 1.55 11.00
N GLU A 146 -2.12 1.20 10.27
CA GLU A 146 -3.36 0.72 10.87
C GLU A 146 -3.16 -0.63 11.59
N GLY A 147 -2.36 -1.53 10.99
CA GLY A 147 -1.97 -2.80 11.63
C GLY A 147 -1.19 -2.60 12.92
N LEU A 148 -0.22 -1.68 12.93
CA LEU A 148 0.56 -1.34 14.12
C LEU A 148 -0.28 -0.72 15.23
N LYS A 149 -1.19 0.21 14.90
CA LYS A 149 -2.14 0.77 15.88
C LYS A 149 -2.96 -0.35 16.55
N LYS A 150 -3.44 -1.31 15.77
CA LYS A 150 -4.21 -2.45 16.28
C LYS A 150 -3.36 -3.44 17.09
N ASN A 151 -2.05 -3.51 16.80
CA ASN A 151 -1.09 -4.40 17.45
C ASN A 151 -0.26 -3.71 18.55
N ASN A 152 -0.74 -2.62 19.14
CA ASN A 152 -0.06 -1.83 20.17
C ASN A 152 1.35 -1.35 19.74
N PHE A 153 1.51 -1.03 18.47
CA PHE A 153 2.77 -0.63 17.82
C PHE A 153 3.87 -1.70 17.87
N GLU A 154 3.49 -2.95 18.09
CA GLU A 154 4.39 -4.09 18.06
C GLU A 154 4.53 -4.64 16.63
N LEU A 155 5.74 -4.54 16.06
CA LEU A 155 6.00 -4.94 14.67
C LEU A 155 6.30 -6.45 14.52
N SER A 156 7.06 -7.02 15.46
CA SER A 156 7.50 -8.42 15.43
C SER A 156 6.93 -9.28 16.55
N SER A 157 6.20 -8.68 17.46
CA SER A 157 5.52 -9.30 18.61
C SER A 157 4.05 -8.90 18.62
N GLY A 158 3.36 -9.09 19.74
CA GLY A 158 1.93 -8.82 19.85
C GLY A 158 1.08 -9.98 19.31
N HIS A 159 -0.04 -9.66 18.68
CA HIS A 159 -0.97 -10.70 18.22
C HIS A 159 -0.51 -11.36 16.92
N ILE A 160 -0.36 -12.69 16.93
CA ILE A 160 0.21 -13.45 15.81
C ILE A 160 -0.53 -13.24 14.48
N GLY A 161 -1.86 -13.13 14.51
CA GLY A 161 -2.66 -12.91 13.31
C GLY A 161 -2.36 -11.56 12.67
N ILE A 162 -2.29 -10.49 13.48
CA ILE A 162 -1.99 -9.14 13.01
C ILE A 162 -0.54 -9.06 12.51
N THR A 163 0.41 -9.60 13.27
CA THR A 163 1.82 -9.66 12.86
C THR A 163 1.98 -10.38 11.52
N LYS A 164 1.27 -11.50 11.31
CA LYS A 164 1.28 -12.23 10.05
C LYS A 164 0.69 -11.43 8.89
N TRP A 165 -0.35 -10.66 9.13
CA TRP A 165 -0.90 -9.80 8.10
C TRP A 165 0.06 -8.64 7.74
N ILE A 166 0.70 -8.03 8.72
CA ILE A 166 1.75 -7.02 8.49
C ILE A 166 2.89 -7.64 7.65
N ASP A 167 3.32 -8.87 7.97
CA ASP A 167 4.34 -9.60 7.23
C ASP A 167 4.02 -9.70 5.72
N GLU A 168 2.74 -9.93 5.36
CA GLU A 168 2.34 -10.01 3.95
C GLU A 168 2.41 -8.65 3.25
N ILE A 169 2.14 -7.56 3.96
CA ILE A 169 2.29 -6.21 3.42
C ILE A 169 3.78 -5.86 3.25
N VAL A 170 4.61 -6.25 4.22
CA VAL A 170 6.07 -6.05 4.19
C VAL A 170 6.74 -6.79 3.04
N TRP A 171 6.25 -7.99 2.69
CA TRP A 171 6.81 -8.80 1.61
C TRP A 171 6.43 -8.33 0.21
N ARG A 172 5.48 -7.42 0.10
CA ARG A 172 5.07 -6.84 -1.17
C ARG A 172 6.13 -5.94 -1.78
#